data_ee63da8f6bde4cf5cec6589e59d52012
#
_entry.id   ee63da8f6bde4cf5cec6589e59d52012
#
_cell.length_a   1.000
_cell.length_b   1.000
_cell.length_c   1.000
_cell.angle_alpha   90.00
_cell.angle_beta   90.00
_cell.angle_gamma   90.00
#
_symmetry.space_group_name_H-M   'P 1'
#
loop_
_entity.id
_entity.type
_entity.pdbx_description
1 polymer ?
#
loop_
_entity_poly.entity_id
_entity_poly.type
_entity_poly.pdbx_seq_one_letter_code
_entity_poly.pdbx_strand_id
1 'polypeptide(L)'
;MKTTKNELKKFRDAIDRIDARLVALLNERAKNVLKIKSVKSKGELHFYAPHREMEVYRRIARLNHGPFSNEILTSIFCEIMSGSLALESKLKIAYFGQLGTNTHIAALQKFGSSSSYVAGATLKDVFLEVERGKIGRAHV
;
A
#
# COMPACT_ATOMS: atom_id res chain seq x y z
N MET A 1 -43.05 -0.67 -7.35
CA MET A 1 -42.16 -0.61 -6.16
C MET A 1 -41.51 -1.94 -5.75
N LYS A 2 -42.17 -3.09 -5.81
CA LYS A 2 -41.56 -4.41 -5.47
C LYS A 2 -40.45 -4.85 -6.45
N THR A 3 -40.54 -4.54 -7.74
CA THR A 3 -39.58 -4.91 -8.79
C THR A 3 -38.22 -4.24 -8.55
N THR A 4 -38.20 -2.94 -8.28
CA THR A 4 -36.97 -2.16 -8.04
C THR A 4 -36.19 -2.64 -6.77
N LYS A 5 -36.93 -3.03 -5.71
CA LYS A 5 -36.30 -3.57 -4.49
C LYS A 5 -35.64 -4.93 -4.72
N ASN A 6 -36.23 -5.76 -5.58
CA ASN A 6 -35.69 -7.06 -5.92
C ASN A 6 -34.47 -6.96 -6.85
N GLU A 7 -34.44 -6.00 -7.77
CA GLU A 7 -33.27 -5.70 -8.62
C GLU A 7 -32.11 -5.16 -7.81
N LEU A 8 -32.34 -4.21 -6.90
CA LEU A 8 -31.32 -3.70 -5.99
C LEU A 8 -30.70 -4.83 -5.14
N LYS A 9 -31.53 -5.76 -4.67
CA LYS A 9 -31.03 -6.92 -3.91
C LYS A 9 -30.11 -7.78 -4.78
N LYS A 10 -30.47 -8.08 -6.03
CA LYS A 10 -29.62 -8.87 -6.95
C LYS A 10 -28.25 -8.23 -7.15
N PHE A 11 -28.18 -6.90 -7.32
CA PHE A 11 -26.92 -6.20 -7.49
C PHE A 11 -26.07 -6.21 -6.21
N ARG A 12 -26.68 -6.03 -5.04
CA ARG A 12 -25.98 -6.14 -3.74
C ARG A 12 -25.42 -7.55 -3.52
N ASP A 13 -26.22 -8.58 -3.76
CA ASP A 13 -25.80 -9.99 -3.67
C ASP A 13 -24.64 -10.30 -4.66
N ALA A 14 -24.63 -9.63 -5.83
CA ALA A 14 -23.53 -9.75 -6.78
C ALA A 14 -22.24 -9.06 -6.26
N ILE A 15 -22.36 -7.87 -5.68
CA ILE A 15 -21.24 -7.14 -5.05
C ILE A 15 -20.68 -7.97 -3.90
N ASP A 16 -21.51 -8.49 -3.00
CA ASP A 16 -21.06 -9.31 -1.85
C ASP A 16 -20.25 -10.54 -2.31
N ARG A 17 -20.66 -11.18 -3.42
CA ARG A 17 -19.87 -12.30 -3.99
C ARG A 17 -18.53 -11.84 -4.58
N ILE A 18 -18.48 -10.66 -5.18
CA ILE A 18 -17.23 -10.08 -5.69
C ILE A 18 -16.31 -9.75 -4.52
N ASP A 19 -16.82 -9.11 -3.47
CA ASP A 19 -16.06 -8.75 -2.27
C ASP A 19 -15.45 -9.98 -1.60
N ALA A 20 -16.21 -11.07 -1.48
CA ALA A 20 -15.69 -12.33 -0.96
C ALA A 20 -14.51 -12.87 -1.80
N ARG A 21 -14.60 -12.76 -3.13
CA ARG A 21 -13.51 -13.14 -4.04
C ARG A 21 -12.30 -12.20 -3.91
N LEU A 22 -12.54 -10.91 -3.76
CA LEU A 22 -11.47 -9.92 -3.54
C LEU A 22 -10.69 -10.22 -2.26
N VAL A 23 -11.37 -10.50 -1.15
CA VAL A 23 -10.73 -10.91 0.11
C VAL A 23 -9.89 -12.17 -0.09
N ALA A 24 -10.41 -13.17 -0.77
CA ALA A 24 -9.67 -14.41 -1.04
C ALA A 24 -8.40 -14.15 -1.88
N LEU A 25 -8.50 -13.36 -2.95
CA LEU A 25 -7.38 -13.01 -3.83
C LEU A 25 -6.32 -12.16 -3.12
N LEU A 26 -6.74 -11.20 -2.28
CA LEU A 26 -5.83 -10.39 -1.47
C LEU A 26 -5.03 -11.26 -0.49
N ASN A 27 -5.68 -12.22 0.18
CA ASN A 27 -5.00 -13.16 1.07
C ASN A 27 -4.06 -14.12 0.30
N GLU A 28 -4.45 -14.58 -0.88
CA GLU A 28 -3.57 -15.39 -1.75
C GLU A 28 -2.33 -14.59 -2.17
N ARG A 29 -2.51 -13.34 -2.58
CA ARG A 29 -1.41 -12.43 -2.88
C ARG A 29 -0.48 -12.24 -1.69
N ALA A 30 -1.02 -12.02 -0.49
CA ALA A 30 -0.25 -11.86 0.74
C ALA A 30 0.57 -13.12 1.07
N LYS A 31 -0.01 -14.32 0.91
CA LYS A 31 0.72 -15.58 1.07
C LYS A 31 1.91 -15.71 0.11
N ASN A 32 1.76 -15.28 -1.13
CA ASN A 32 2.86 -15.28 -2.10
C ASN A 32 3.97 -14.27 -1.74
N VAL A 33 3.61 -13.11 -1.19
CA VAL A 33 4.60 -12.14 -0.66
C VAL A 33 5.41 -12.78 0.47
N LEU A 34 4.78 -13.46 1.42
CA LEU A 34 5.47 -14.17 2.50
C LEU A 34 6.39 -15.28 2.00
N LYS A 35 6.02 -15.98 0.92
CA LYS A 35 6.91 -16.98 0.28
C LYS A 35 8.14 -16.30 -0.35
N ILE A 36 7.99 -15.16 -1.00
CA ILE A 36 9.12 -14.39 -1.54
C ILE A 36 10.09 -14.01 -0.40
N LYS A 37 9.56 -13.57 0.75
CA LYS A 37 10.36 -13.29 1.93
C LYS A 37 11.20 -14.50 2.38
N SER A 38 10.61 -15.70 2.39
CA SER A 38 11.31 -16.91 2.82
C SER A 38 12.44 -17.33 1.87
N VAL A 39 12.35 -16.96 0.58
CA VAL A 39 13.36 -17.27 -0.44
C VAL A 39 14.50 -16.26 -0.47
N LYS A 40 14.23 -15.01 -0.12
CA LYS A 40 15.28 -13.98 0.00
C LYS A 40 16.19 -14.33 1.18
N SER A 41 17.47 -14.60 0.87
CA SER A 41 18.47 -14.87 1.89
C SER A 41 18.60 -13.71 2.88
N LYS A 42 18.94 -14.02 4.13
CA LYS A 42 19.01 -13.09 5.28
C LYS A 42 19.94 -11.86 5.11
N GLY A 43 20.59 -11.68 3.97
CA GLY A 43 21.49 -10.55 3.69
C GLY A 43 20.91 -9.45 2.79
N GLU A 44 19.82 -9.68 2.09
CA GLU A 44 19.20 -8.66 1.24
C GLU A 44 18.10 -7.91 2.01
N LEU A 45 18.48 -6.86 2.68
CA LEU A 45 17.61 -5.95 3.47
C LEU A 45 16.66 -5.09 2.63
N HIS A 46 16.51 -5.33 1.33
CA HIS A 46 15.66 -4.51 0.47
C HIS A 46 14.25 -5.08 0.30
N PHE A 47 13.45 -4.98 1.38
CA PHE A 47 12.01 -5.28 1.32
C PHE A 47 11.23 -4.28 0.45
N TYR A 48 11.73 -3.06 0.31
CA TYR A 48 11.14 -2.04 -0.56
C TYR A 48 11.88 -1.98 -1.89
N ALA A 49 11.17 -2.31 -2.95
CA ALA A 49 11.66 -2.24 -4.33
C ALA A 49 10.84 -1.22 -5.14
N PRO A 50 11.24 0.08 -5.19
CA PRO A 50 10.50 1.13 -5.91
C PRO A 50 10.28 0.79 -7.38
N HIS A 51 11.26 0.15 -8.00
CA HIS A 51 11.17 -0.30 -9.38
C HIS A 51 10.03 -1.30 -9.57
N ARG A 52 9.90 -2.27 -8.64
CA ARG A 52 8.82 -3.26 -8.68
C ARG A 52 7.45 -2.64 -8.43
N GLU A 53 7.36 -1.65 -7.57
CA GLU A 53 6.15 -0.87 -7.33
C GLU A 53 5.69 -0.18 -8.61
N MET A 54 6.60 0.49 -9.32
CA MET A 54 6.29 1.14 -10.59
C MET A 54 5.86 0.15 -11.68
N GLU A 55 6.47 -1.04 -11.74
CA GLU A 55 6.03 -2.10 -12.64
C GLU A 55 4.59 -2.54 -12.36
N VAL A 56 4.22 -2.67 -11.08
CA VAL A 56 2.86 -3.03 -10.67
C VAL A 56 1.88 -1.97 -11.14
N TYR A 57 2.14 -0.69 -10.90
CA TYR A 57 1.28 0.40 -11.35
C TYR A 57 1.12 0.44 -12.88
N ARG A 58 2.22 0.29 -13.64
CA ARG A 58 2.15 0.23 -15.10
C ARG A 58 1.32 -0.95 -15.60
N ARG A 59 1.42 -2.11 -14.95
CA ARG A 59 0.64 -3.30 -15.28
C ARG A 59 -0.85 -3.06 -15.01
N ILE A 60 -1.19 -2.49 -13.86
CA ILE A 60 -2.57 -2.19 -13.48
C ILE A 60 -3.20 -1.21 -14.47
N ALA A 61 -2.49 -0.14 -14.84
CA ALA A 61 -2.98 0.82 -15.83
C ALA A 61 -3.26 0.17 -17.19
N ARG A 62 -2.44 -0.79 -17.63
CA ARG A 62 -2.68 -1.54 -18.88
C ARG A 62 -3.86 -2.52 -18.80
N LEU A 63 -4.12 -3.08 -17.61
CA LEU A 63 -5.22 -4.04 -17.39
C LEU A 63 -6.56 -3.33 -17.13
N ASN A 64 -6.52 -2.03 -16.85
CA ASN A 64 -7.71 -1.27 -16.53
C ASN A 64 -8.51 -0.94 -17.79
N HIS A 65 -9.69 -1.52 -17.90
CA HIS A 65 -10.67 -1.23 -18.95
C HIS A 65 -12.05 -0.87 -18.35
N GLY A 66 -12.06 -0.59 -17.05
CA GLY A 66 -13.32 -0.40 -16.31
C GLY A 66 -13.63 1.04 -15.97
N PRO A 67 -14.68 1.25 -15.19
CA PRO A 67 -15.15 2.59 -14.83
C PRO A 67 -14.22 3.31 -13.81
N PHE A 68 -13.34 2.59 -13.10
CA PHE A 68 -12.35 3.23 -12.22
C PHE A 68 -11.28 3.92 -13.03
N SER A 69 -10.89 5.13 -12.60
CA SER A 69 -9.70 5.79 -13.14
C SER A 69 -8.41 5.06 -12.71
N ASN A 70 -7.31 5.28 -13.43
CA ASN A 70 -6.02 4.71 -13.08
C ASN A 70 -5.51 5.25 -11.73
N GLU A 71 -5.84 6.50 -11.36
CA GLU A 71 -5.50 7.12 -10.08
C GLU A 71 -6.16 6.39 -8.92
N ILE A 72 -7.45 6.05 -9.04
CA ILE A 72 -8.19 5.29 -8.01
C ILE A 72 -7.55 3.91 -7.84
N LEU A 73 -7.28 3.20 -8.93
CA LEU A 73 -6.64 1.88 -8.86
C LEU A 73 -5.23 1.96 -8.29
N THR A 74 -4.47 2.99 -8.64
CA THR A 74 -3.13 3.22 -8.06
C THR A 74 -3.20 3.40 -6.55
N SER A 75 -4.15 4.18 -6.05
CA SER A 75 -4.35 4.37 -4.61
C SER A 75 -4.73 3.07 -3.89
N ILE A 76 -5.64 2.29 -4.46
CA ILE A 76 -6.03 0.97 -3.92
C ILE A 76 -4.80 0.05 -3.85
N PHE A 77 -4.02 -0.03 -4.93
CA PHE A 77 -2.84 -0.89 -4.97
C PHE A 77 -1.68 -0.40 -4.11
N CYS A 78 -1.57 0.92 -3.86
CA CYS A 78 -0.66 1.47 -2.86
C CYS A 78 -0.96 0.88 -1.47
N GLU A 79 -2.23 0.86 -1.04
CA GLU A 79 -2.63 0.27 0.23
C GLU A 79 -2.42 -1.25 0.27
N ILE A 80 -2.73 -1.97 -0.80
CA ILE A 80 -2.48 -3.41 -0.90
C ILE A 80 -0.99 -3.72 -0.77
N MET A 81 -0.11 -2.92 -1.40
CA MET A 81 1.34 -3.11 -1.31
C MET A 81 1.87 -2.71 0.07
N SER A 82 1.37 -1.61 0.64
CA SER A 82 1.70 -1.19 2.00
C SER A 82 1.36 -2.27 3.03
N GLY A 83 0.16 -2.81 2.98
CA GLY A 83 -0.27 -3.92 3.83
C GLY A 83 0.59 -5.19 3.64
N SER A 84 0.97 -5.48 2.40
CA SER A 84 1.84 -6.63 2.11
C SER A 84 3.25 -6.44 2.69
N LEU A 85 3.83 -5.23 2.58
CA LEU A 85 5.11 -4.90 3.19
C LEU A 85 5.07 -4.99 4.72
N ALA A 86 3.97 -4.57 5.33
CA ALA A 86 3.77 -4.65 6.78
C ALA A 86 3.79 -6.11 7.31
N LEU A 87 3.42 -7.09 6.48
CA LEU A 87 3.55 -8.51 6.80
C LEU A 87 5.02 -8.99 6.78
N GLU A 88 5.85 -8.39 5.95
CA GLU A 88 7.28 -8.73 5.87
C GLU A 88 8.09 -8.06 6.97
N SER A 89 7.93 -6.75 7.11
CA SER A 89 8.53 -5.92 8.17
C SER A 89 7.77 -4.60 8.22
N LYS A 90 7.60 -4.04 9.42
CA LYS A 90 7.02 -2.69 9.54
C LYS A 90 8.02 -1.67 9.01
N LEU A 91 7.74 -1.16 7.82
CA LEU A 91 8.49 -0.05 7.25
C LEU A 91 8.29 1.18 8.13
N LYS A 92 9.39 1.75 8.62
CA LYS A 92 9.39 3.03 9.34
C LYS A 92 9.76 4.13 8.37
N ILE A 93 8.96 5.20 8.35
CA ILE A 93 9.14 6.34 7.46
C ILE A 93 9.26 7.58 8.32
N ALA A 94 10.40 8.28 8.23
CA ALA A 94 10.55 9.60 8.83
C ALA A 94 9.96 10.65 7.89
N TYR A 95 9.28 11.64 8.44
CA TYR A 95 8.79 12.80 7.71
C TYR A 95 9.07 14.09 8.48
N PHE A 96 9.22 15.19 7.77
CA PHE A 96 9.45 16.49 8.37
C PHE A 96 8.14 17.13 8.84
N GLY A 97 8.13 17.65 10.07
CA GLY A 97 7.02 18.39 10.64
C GLY A 97 6.16 17.57 11.61
N GLN A 98 4.94 18.02 11.81
CA GLN A 98 3.98 17.44 12.74
C GLN A 98 2.92 16.58 12.03
N LEU A 99 2.17 15.82 12.82
CA LEU A 99 1.03 15.05 12.34
C LEU A 99 0.03 15.97 11.63
N GLY A 100 -0.44 15.57 10.44
CA GLY A 100 -1.41 16.33 9.66
C GLY A 100 -0.80 17.41 8.74
N THR A 101 0.52 17.60 8.74
CA THR A 101 1.18 18.50 7.77
C THR A 101 1.13 17.94 6.35
N ASN A 102 1.35 18.79 5.35
CA ASN A 102 1.40 18.38 3.94
C ASN A 102 2.44 17.27 3.72
N THR A 103 3.57 17.32 4.40
CA THR A 103 4.63 16.31 4.32
C THR A 103 4.15 14.97 4.89
N HIS A 104 3.43 14.99 6.01
CA HIS A 104 2.81 13.78 6.56
C HIS A 104 1.77 13.19 5.61
N ILE A 105 0.89 14.02 5.03
CA ILE A 105 -0.14 13.58 4.08
C ILE A 105 0.52 12.99 2.82
N ALA A 106 1.54 13.65 2.28
CA ALA A 106 2.27 13.15 1.12
C ALA A 106 2.99 11.81 1.41
N ALA A 107 3.55 11.65 2.61
CA ALA A 107 4.13 10.37 3.05
C ALA A 107 3.08 9.25 3.10
N LEU A 108 1.89 9.52 3.66
CA LEU A 108 0.77 8.58 3.67
C LEU A 108 0.32 8.19 2.27
N GLN A 109 0.18 9.17 1.38
CA GLN A 109 -0.22 8.92 -0.02
C GLN A 109 0.82 8.08 -0.77
N LYS A 110 2.11 8.25 -0.46
CA LYS A 110 3.21 7.56 -1.13
C LYS A 110 3.41 6.13 -0.62
N PHE A 111 3.32 5.93 0.69
CA PHE A 111 3.72 4.68 1.35
C PHE A 111 2.55 3.89 1.96
N GLY A 112 1.33 4.43 1.90
CA GLY A 112 0.12 3.81 2.42
C GLY A 112 -0.01 3.86 3.94
N SER A 113 -1.15 3.47 4.44
CA SER A 113 -1.51 3.59 5.85
C SER A 113 -0.88 2.54 6.78
N SER A 114 -0.40 1.43 6.24
CA SER A 114 0.14 0.30 7.03
C SER A 114 1.59 0.49 7.50
N SER A 115 2.27 1.55 7.06
CA SER A 115 3.62 1.93 7.50
C SER A 115 3.60 2.64 8.85
N SER A 116 4.73 2.63 9.58
CA SER A 116 4.93 3.44 10.79
C SER A 116 5.55 4.78 10.42
N TYR A 117 4.96 5.88 10.91
CA TYR A 117 5.41 7.24 10.59
C TYR A 117 6.04 7.91 11.81
N VAL A 118 7.23 8.51 11.63
CA VAL A 118 8.00 9.19 12.67
C VAL A 118 8.24 10.64 12.27
N ALA A 119 7.76 11.58 13.07
CA ALA A 119 7.93 13.01 12.85
C ALA A 119 9.36 13.43 13.22
N GLY A 120 10.03 14.18 12.34
CA GLY A 120 11.29 14.85 12.62
C GLY A 120 11.07 16.36 12.79
N ALA A 121 11.66 16.96 13.83
CA ALA A 121 11.55 18.38 14.09
C ALA A 121 12.29 19.23 13.06
N THR A 122 13.39 18.70 12.52
CA THR A 122 14.18 19.33 11.46
C THR A 122 14.43 18.35 10.31
N LEU A 123 14.75 18.87 9.13
CA LEU A 123 15.17 18.06 7.99
C LEU A 123 16.40 17.20 8.34
N LYS A 124 17.33 17.78 9.10
CA LYS A 124 18.54 17.08 9.57
C LYS A 124 18.18 15.86 10.42
N ASP A 125 17.21 15.97 11.32
CA ASP A 125 16.76 14.84 12.15
C ASP A 125 16.21 13.71 11.30
N VAL A 126 15.40 14.05 10.28
CA VAL A 126 14.80 13.07 9.34
C VAL A 126 15.91 12.27 8.62
N PHE A 127 16.95 12.94 8.12
CA PHE A 127 18.07 12.28 7.45
C PHE A 127 18.93 11.46 8.43
N LEU A 128 19.22 11.99 9.61
CA LEU A 128 20.00 11.28 10.62
C LEU A 128 19.34 9.98 11.09
N GLU A 129 18.02 9.96 11.20
CA GLU A 129 17.30 8.72 11.59
C GLU A 129 17.42 7.63 10.54
N VAL A 130 17.50 8.00 9.25
CA VAL A 130 17.73 7.04 8.14
C VAL A 130 19.19 6.57 8.15
N GLU A 131 20.16 7.49 8.27
CA GLU A 131 21.60 7.15 8.31
C GLU A 131 21.94 6.21 9.47
N ARG A 132 21.30 6.39 10.62
CA ARG A 132 21.48 5.52 11.80
C ARG A 132 20.84 4.14 11.64
N GLY A 133 20.17 3.86 10.51
CA GLY A 133 19.49 2.58 10.25
C GLY A 133 18.28 2.31 11.15
N LYS A 134 17.81 3.31 11.92
CA LYS A 134 16.62 3.20 12.76
C LYS A 134 15.32 3.30 11.96
N ILE A 135 15.39 3.97 10.82
CA ILE A 135 14.26 4.24 9.93
C ILE A 135 14.66 3.82 8.52
N GLY A 136 13.76 3.13 7.84
CA GLY A 136 14.02 2.62 6.50
C GLY A 136 13.98 3.69 5.41
N ARG A 137 13.27 4.83 5.64
CA ARG A 137 13.07 5.90 4.65
C ARG A 137 12.78 7.27 5.26
N ALA A 138 13.15 8.29 4.49
CA ALA A 138 12.75 9.67 4.75
C ALA A 138 11.85 10.21 3.63
N HIS A 139 10.89 11.07 4.00
CA HIS A 139 10.10 11.89 3.09
C HIS A 139 10.16 13.34 3.55
N VAL A 140 10.61 14.21 2.68
CA VAL A 140 10.84 15.64 2.92
C VAL A 140 10.18 16.49 1.84
#